data_115ceb77f156dcff322b436e3a3555a5
#
_entry.id   115ceb77f156dcff322b436e3a3555a5
#
_cell.length_a   1.000
_cell.length_b   1.000
_cell.length_c   1.000
_cell.angle_alpha   90.00
_cell.angle_beta   90.00
_cell.angle_gamma   90.00
#
_symmetry.space_group_name_H-M   'P 1'
#
loop_
_entity.id
_entity.type
_entity.pdbx_description
1 polymer ?
#
loop_
_entity_poly.entity_id
_entity_poly.type
_entity_poly.pdbx_seq_one_letter_code
_entity_poly.pdbx_strand_id
1 'polypeptide(L)'
;MQKYGKQNNLQRYKCPSCNKTFTFKPKLNPEQIWLNYTIGKQTQQQLADKYHCSPRTIRRYLEKASKTLLNPPKNRYLNLIIDTTFFHRDFGVMVFIDSRSTKVIYHQIVKTEKDVYYKKAMNRLREKGYIIQSITCDGRRGLLKDLFNTPTQMCQFHLVAIVMRALRKKHQSYAGRELKKIIKTLKTSSKNEFYLKIYAWKKKHQAFLNERSDKPNEKGKYPYKHRSVRSAAASIKHYYEYIFTYEEYPELNIEKTTNRIEGLFKELKDKLRPHSGLTRKHKILFIQDFLNKKSW
;
A
#
# COMPACT_ATOMS: atom_id res chain seq x y z
N MET A 1 28.26 43.80 -24.60
CA MET A 1 27.93 43.67 -23.17
C MET A 1 29.10 44.13 -22.35
N GLN A 2 28.89 45.09 -21.43
CA GLN A 2 29.95 45.60 -20.56
C GLN A 2 29.80 44.94 -19.15
N LYS A 3 30.91 44.55 -18.51
CA LYS A 3 30.90 44.14 -17.13
C LYS A 3 30.55 45.35 -16.23
N TYR A 4 29.55 45.19 -15.35
CA TYR A 4 29.01 46.26 -14.52
C TYR A 4 28.97 45.86 -13.04
N GLY A 5 30.14 45.69 -12.44
CA GLY A 5 30.29 45.30 -11.05
C GLY A 5 29.74 43.90 -10.69
N LYS A 6 29.71 43.56 -9.40
CA LYS A 6 29.20 42.30 -8.85
C LYS A 6 28.02 42.58 -7.91
N GLN A 7 27.03 41.70 -7.90
CA GLN A 7 25.92 41.69 -6.94
C GLN A 7 25.71 40.27 -6.42
N ASN A 8 25.76 40.08 -5.10
CA ASN A 8 25.70 38.75 -4.46
C ASN A 8 26.72 37.76 -5.09
N ASN A 9 27.96 38.16 -5.24
CA ASN A 9 29.04 37.40 -5.87
C ASN A 9 28.83 37.03 -7.36
N LEU A 10 27.79 37.52 -8.02
CA LEU A 10 27.53 37.30 -9.44
C LEU A 10 27.97 38.52 -10.25
N GLN A 11 28.65 38.27 -11.37
CA GLN A 11 28.99 39.32 -12.33
C GLN A 11 27.72 39.91 -12.95
N ARG A 12 27.56 41.25 -12.82
CA ARG A 12 26.50 41.98 -13.56
C ARG A 12 27.05 42.44 -14.90
N TYR A 13 26.15 42.51 -15.82
CA TYR A 13 26.39 43.04 -17.16
C TYR A 13 25.42 44.17 -17.45
N LYS A 14 25.82 45.14 -18.24
CA LYS A 14 24.98 46.24 -18.76
C LYS A 14 24.89 46.14 -20.27
N CYS A 15 23.64 46.24 -20.75
CA CYS A 15 23.39 46.34 -22.20
C CYS A 15 23.73 47.75 -22.69
N PRO A 16 24.65 47.93 -23.66
CA PRO A 16 24.98 49.26 -24.16
C PRO A 16 23.81 49.94 -24.90
N SER A 17 22.92 49.16 -25.50
CA SER A 17 21.78 49.70 -26.31
C SER A 17 20.61 50.18 -25.45
N CYS A 18 20.26 49.49 -24.35
CA CYS A 18 19.10 49.82 -23.52
C CYS A 18 19.42 50.15 -22.07
N ASN A 19 20.70 50.22 -21.71
CA ASN A 19 21.19 50.48 -20.34
C ASN A 19 20.70 49.53 -19.24
N LYS A 20 19.90 48.50 -19.57
CA LYS A 20 19.45 47.51 -18.58
C LYS A 20 20.57 46.66 -18.05
N THR A 21 20.57 46.42 -16.74
CA THR A 21 21.54 45.56 -16.08
C THR A 21 20.94 44.19 -15.83
N PHE A 22 21.73 43.13 -15.99
CA PHE A 22 21.34 41.74 -15.77
C PHE A 22 22.53 40.91 -15.29
N THR A 23 22.20 39.76 -14.74
CA THR A 23 23.17 38.74 -14.32
C THR A 23 22.91 37.46 -15.03
N PHE A 24 23.92 36.72 -15.49
CA PHE A 24 23.78 35.36 -15.95
C PHE A 24 23.66 34.45 -14.75
N LYS A 25 22.44 34.13 -14.35
CA LYS A 25 22.20 33.06 -13.37
C LYS A 25 22.09 31.74 -14.13
N PRO A 26 22.78 30.67 -13.67
CA PRO A 26 22.57 29.35 -14.25
C PRO A 26 21.07 29.03 -14.19
N LYS A 27 20.49 28.68 -15.33
CA LYS A 27 19.07 28.31 -15.40
C LYS A 27 18.90 26.97 -14.75
N LEU A 28 18.35 26.94 -13.54
CA LEU A 28 18.06 25.70 -12.82
C LEU A 28 17.02 24.90 -13.60
N ASN A 29 17.25 23.60 -13.75
CA ASN A 29 16.32 22.69 -14.41
C ASN A 29 15.33 22.15 -13.38
N PRO A 30 14.00 22.46 -13.48
CA PRO A 30 13.01 22.00 -12.54
C PRO A 30 12.92 20.46 -12.46
N GLU A 31 13.03 19.77 -13.59
CA GLU A 31 12.93 18.31 -13.67
C GLU A 31 14.12 17.65 -12.96
N GLN A 32 15.32 18.16 -13.15
CA GLN A 32 16.52 17.65 -12.45
C GLN A 32 16.44 17.90 -10.94
N ILE A 33 15.93 19.05 -10.52
CA ILE A 33 15.69 19.37 -9.10
C ILE A 33 14.63 18.40 -8.52
N TRP A 34 13.55 18.14 -9.27
CA TRP A 34 12.52 17.20 -8.86
C TRP A 34 13.05 15.76 -8.75
N LEU A 35 13.89 15.30 -9.69
CA LEU A 35 14.55 13.99 -9.63
C LEU A 35 15.44 13.86 -8.41
N ASN A 36 16.32 14.86 -8.18
CA ASN A 36 17.19 14.86 -7.01
C ASN A 36 16.40 14.87 -5.70
N TYR A 37 15.28 15.59 -5.66
CA TYR A 37 14.40 15.66 -4.51
C TYR A 37 13.68 14.31 -4.26
N THR A 38 13.06 13.69 -5.28
CA THR A 38 12.24 12.50 -5.14
C THR A 38 13.08 11.21 -5.12
N ILE A 39 13.90 10.98 -6.14
CA ILE A 39 14.70 9.77 -6.29
C ILE A 39 15.99 9.89 -5.47
N GLY A 40 16.65 11.03 -5.56
CA GLY A 40 17.91 11.30 -4.85
C GLY A 40 17.76 11.53 -3.35
N LYS A 41 16.53 11.57 -2.83
CA LYS A 41 16.21 11.77 -1.40
C LYS A 41 16.82 13.04 -0.78
N GLN A 42 17.20 14.03 -1.61
CA GLN A 42 17.80 15.28 -1.14
C GLN A 42 16.73 16.20 -0.57
N THR A 43 17.01 16.79 0.58
CA THR A 43 16.14 17.81 1.20
C THR A 43 16.16 19.12 0.43
N GLN A 44 15.19 20.03 0.68
CA GLN A 44 15.21 21.37 0.08
C GLN A 44 16.47 22.15 0.48
N GLN A 45 16.98 21.97 1.71
CA GLN A 45 18.20 22.61 2.18
C GLN A 45 19.42 22.08 1.40
N GLN A 46 19.59 20.75 1.31
CA GLN A 46 20.69 20.14 0.56
C GLN A 46 20.71 20.57 -0.91
N LEU A 47 19.51 20.70 -1.53
CA LEU A 47 19.42 21.22 -2.90
C LEU A 47 19.74 22.71 -2.98
N ALA A 48 19.34 23.49 -1.98
CA ALA A 48 19.67 24.91 -1.90
C ALA A 48 21.19 25.12 -1.81
N ASP A 49 21.86 24.33 -0.98
CA ASP A 49 23.32 24.36 -0.84
C ASP A 49 24.02 23.92 -2.12
N LYS A 50 23.56 22.81 -2.73
CA LYS A 50 24.09 22.27 -3.99
C LYS A 50 24.00 23.26 -5.16
N TYR A 51 22.87 23.98 -5.25
CA TYR A 51 22.62 24.92 -6.35
C TYR A 51 22.90 26.38 -5.97
N HIS A 52 23.51 26.63 -4.82
CA HIS A 52 23.87 27.97 -4.32
C HIS A 52 22.71 28.97 -4.38
N CYS A 53 21.53 28.53 -3.87
CA CYS A 53 20.32 29.35 -3.85
C CYS A 53 19.54 29.15 -2.55
N SER A 54 18.47 29.94 -2.33
CA SER A 54 17.63 29.77 -1.14
C SER A 54 16.70 28.55 -1.22
N PRO A 55 16.31 27.92 -0.10
CA PRO A 55 15.29 26.86 -0.08
C PRO A 55 13.94 27.32 -0.69
N ARG A 56 13.61 28.61 -0.59
CA ARG A 56 12.45 29.21 -1.25
C ARG A 56 12.54 29.14 -2.78
N THR A 57 13.73 29.32 -3.33
CA THR A 57 13.99 29.14 -4.77
C THR A 57 13.79 27.70 -5.16
N ILE A 58 14.35 26.73 -4.43
CA ILE A 58 14.15 25.30 -4.68
C ILE A 58 12.66 24.96 -4.69
N ARG A 59 11.91 25.41 -3.67
CA ARG A 59 10.45 25.17 -3.59
C ARG A 59 9.71 25.64 -4.84
N ARG A 60 10.02 26.84 -5.33
CA ARG A 60 9.45 27.39 -6.56
C ARG A 60 9.76 26.55 -7.80
N TYR A 61 10.97 25.97 -7.89
CA TYR A 61 11.35 25.06 -8.99
C TYR A 61 10.68 23.68 -8.86
N LEU A 62 10.53 23.13 -7.65
CA LEU A 62 9.77 21.91 -7.41
C LEU A 62 8.30 22.04 -7.84
N GLU A 63 7.69 23.22 -7.70
CA GLU A 63 6.32 23.51 -8.15
C GLU A 63 6.23 23.55 -9.70
N LYS A 64 7.27 24.03 -10.37
CA LYS A 64 7.32 24.15 -11.84
C LYS A 64 7.62 22.84 -12.56
N ALA A 65 8.23 21.89 -11.88
CA ALA A 65 8.58 20.61 -12.48
C ALA A 65 7.32 19.86 -13.00
N SER A 66 7.41 19.34 -14.21
CA SER A 66 6.38 18.47 -14.79
C SER A 66 6.22 17.19 -13.96
N LYS A 67 4.99 16.76 -13.75
CA LYS A 67 4.69 15.52 -13.02
C LYS A 67 4.39 14.41 -14.02
N THR A 68 4.90 13.23 -13.73
CA THR A 68 4.61 12.04 -14.53
C THR A 68 3.11 11.75 -14.50
N LEU A 69 2.54 11.40 -15.64
CA LEU A 69 1.16 10.94 -15.73
C LEU A 69 1.11 9.41 -15.52
N LEU A 70 -0.04 8.92 -15.05
CA LEU A 70 -0.30 7.50 -14.98
C LEU A 70 -0.49 6.95 -16.39
N ASN A 71 0.40 6.08 -16.84
CA ASN A 71 0.26 5.44 -18.14
C ASN A 71 -0.72 4.27 -18.06
N PRO A 72 -1.53 4.05 -19.10
CA PRO A 72 -2.47 2.95 -19.14
C PRO A 72 -1.73 1.60 -19.21
N PRO A 73 -2.32 0.53 -18.68
CA PRO A 73 -1.79 -0.83 -18.84
C PRO A 73 -1.70 -1.22 -20.30
N LYS A 74 -0.59 -1.84 -20.70
CA LYS A 74 -0.41 -2.39 -22.06
C LYS A 74 -1.19 -3.69 -22.26
N ASN A 75 -1.36 -4.48 -21.19
CA ASN A 75 -2.09 -5.73 -21.23
C ASN A 75 -3.56 -5.50 -20.89
N ARG A 76 -4.46 -6.11 -21.68
CA ARG A 76 -5.90 -6.08 -21.44
C ARG A 76 -6.34 -6.97 -20.28
N TYR A 77 -5.63 -8.07 -20.03
CA TYR A 77 -5.89 -9.04 -18.96
C TYR A 77 -5.06 -8.72 -17.72
N LEU A 78 -5.72 -8.47 -16.59
CA LEU A 78 -5.09 -8.00 -15.36
C LEU A 78 -5.32 -8.98 -14.20
N ASN A 79 -4.26 -9.33 -13.49
CA ASN A 79 -4.31 -9.97 -12.19
C ASN A 79 -3.95 -8.91 -11.14
N LEU A 80 -4.93 -8.43 -10.40
CA LEU A 80 -4.76 -7.29 -9.52
C LEU A 80 -4.30 -7.70 -8.12
N ILE A 81 -3.34 -6.95 -7.57
CA ILE A 81 -3.11 -6.89 -6.13
C ILE A 81 -3.55 -5.50 -5.68
N ILE A 82 -4.43 -5.44 -4.70
CA ILE A 82 -5.03 -4.20 -4.23
C ILE A 82 -4.83 -4.03 -2.74
N ASP A 83 -4.47 -2.82 -2.33
CA ASP A 83 -4.29 -2.47 -0.92
C ASP A 83 -4.30 -0.94 -0.73
N THR A 84 -4.46 -0.49 0.51
CA THR A 84 -4.43 0.92 0.89
C THR A 84 -3.40 1.14 1.99
N THR A 85 -2.50 2.12 1.80
CA THR A 85 -1.60 2.55 2.86
C THR A 85 -1.95 3.94 3.34
N PHE A 86 -1.80 4.17 4.66
CA PHE A 86 -2.10 5.45 5.30
C PHE A 86 -0.84 6.22 5.68
N PHE A 87 -0.94 7.54 5.57
CA PHE A 87 0.07 8.50 6.00
C PHE A 87 -0.47 9.22 7.26
N HIS A 88 -0.10 8.69 8.43
CA HIS A 88 -0.69 9.08 9.72
C HIS A 88 -2.23 8.91 9.72
N ARG A 89 -2.93 9.82 10.38
CA ARG A 89 -4.41 9.88 10.42
C ARG A 89 -4.99 10.88 9.41
N ASP A 90 -4.17 11.37 8.48
CA ASP A 90 -4.55 12.44 7.56
C ASP A 90 -5.21 11.92 6.29
N PHE A 91 -4.53 11.04 5.56
CA PHE A 91 -5.04 10.43 4.33
C PHE A 91 -4.33 9.11 4.03
N GLY A 92 -4.94 8.33 3.15
CA GLY A 92 -4.35 7.12 2.57
C GLY A 92 -4.23 7.23 1.05
N VAL A 93 -3.52 6.29 0.48
CA VAL A 93 -3.51 6.02 -0.95
C VAL A 93 -3.89 4.58 -1.20
N MET A 94 -4.97 4.38 -1.93
CA MET A 94 -5.41 3.11 -2.47
C MET A 94 -4.67 2.86 -3.78
N VAL A 95 -4.07 1.70 -3.94
CA VAL A 95 -3.23 1.35 -5.09
C VAL A 95 -3.63 -0.01 -5.64
N PHE A 96 -3.63 -0.12 -6.95
CA PHE A 96 -3.79 -1.36 -7.70
C PHE A 96 -2.54 -1.59 -8.52
N ILE A 97 -1.95 -2.75 -8.40
CA ILE A 97 -0.84 -3.19 -9.25
C ILE A 97 -1.25 -4.45 -10.00
N ASP A 98 -0.72 -4.63 -11.18
CA ASP A 98 -0.81 -5.93 -11.87
C ASP A 98 0.25 -6.87 -11.30
N SER A 99 -0.14 -8.08 -10.89
CA SER A 99 0.75 -9.03 -10.24
C SER A 99 1.85 -9.56 -11.16
N ARG A 100 1.61 -9.62 -12.46
CA ARG A 100 2.57 -10.13 -13.45
C ARG A 100 3.67 -9.11 -13.76
N SER A 101 3.26 -7.87 -14.07
CA SER A 101 4.19 -6.81 -14.44
C SER A 101 4.73 -6.00 -13.25
N THR A 102 4.10 -6.12 -12.09
CA THR A 102 4.36 -5.28 -10.89
C THR A 102 4.13 -3.78 -11.11
N LYS A 103 3.47 -3.42 -12.21
CA LYS A 103 3.20 -2.03 -12.56
C LYS A 103 1.97 -1.50 -11.87
N VAL A 104 1.99 -0.21 -11.52
CA VAL A 104 0.83 0.49 -10.96
C VAL A 104 -0.19 0.71 -12.08
N ILE A 105 -1.40 0.21 -11.85
CA ILE A 105 -2.53 0.29 -12.78
C ILE A 105 -3.45 1.46 -12.44
N TYR A 106 -3.65 1.66 -11.14
CA TYR A 106 -4.54 2.68 -10.63
C TYR A 106 -4.12 3.09 -9.22
N HIS A 107 -4.30 4.35 -8.89
CA HIS A 107 -4.21 4.83 -7.52
C HIS A 107 -5.21 5.95 -7.26
N GLN A 108 -5.61 6.10 -6.00
CA GLN A 108 -6.51 7.16 -5.55
C GLN A 108 -6.18 7.57 -4.12
N ILE A 109 -6.13 8.89 -3.89
CA ILE A 109 -6.04 9.43 -2.53
C ILE A 109 -7.40 9.28 -1.86
N VAL A 110 -7.40 8.73 -0.64
CA VAL A 110 -8.61 8.48 0.14
C VAL A 110 -8.45 9.04 1.56
N LYS A 111 -9.55 9.54 2.14
CA LYS A 111 -9.57 9.95 3.57
C LYS A 111 -9.70 8.73 4.48
N THR A 112 -10.54 7.80 4.07
CA THR A 112 -10.81 6.54 4.78
C THR A 112 -10.91 5.43 3.75
N GLU A 113 -10.57 4.22 4.14
CA GLU A 113 -10.69 3.05 3.29
C GLU A 113 -12.13 2.53 3.30
N LYS A 114 -12.76 2.46 2.13
CA LYS A 114 -14.13 1.96 1.94
C LYS A 114 -14.20 1.01 0.74
N ASP A 115 -14.95 -0.07 0.87
CA ASP A 115 -15.12 -1.07 -0.20
C ASP A 115 -15.68 -0.46 -1.49
N VAL A 116 -16.53 0.57 -1.36
CA VAL A 116 -17.10 1.28 -2.51
C VAL A 116 -16.05 1.94 -3.41
N TYR A 117 -14.91 2.37 -2.86
CA TYR A 117 -13.84 2.98 -3.67
C TYR A 117 -13.13 1.94 -4.53
N TYR A 118 -12.88 0.76 -3.99
CA TYR A 118 -12.32 -0.37 -4.73
C TYR A 118 -13.25 -0.80 -5.86
N LYS A 119 -14.56 -0.96 -5.57
CA LYS A 119 -15.57 -1.32 -6.56
C LYS A 119 -15.64 -0.29 -7.71
N LYS A 120 -15.69 0.99 -7.37
CA LYS A 120 -15.70 2.08 -8.38
C LYS A 120 -14.42 2.07 -9.24
N ALA A 121 -13.26 1.84 -8.63
CA ALA A 121 -12.00 1.78 -9.38
C ALA A 121 -11.98 0.57 -10.35
N MET A 122 -12.44 -0.59 -9.91
CA MET A 122 -12.54 -1.77 -10.78
C MET A 122 -13.53 -1.60 -11.91
N ASN A 123 -14.69 -0.97 -11.67
CA ASN A 123 -15.64 -0.65 -12.72
C ASN A 123 -15.03 0.28 -13.78
N ARG A 124 -14.31 1.33 -13.34
CA ARG A 124 -13.59 2.22 -14.27
C ARG A 124 -12.56 1.48 -15.13
N LEU A 125 -11.88 0.47 -14.58
CA LEU A 125 -10.96 -0.35 -15.37
C LEU A 125 -11.73 -1.19 -16.41
N ARG A 126 -12.86 -1.79 -16.01
CA ARG A 126 -13.72 -2.57 -16.93
C ARG A 126 -14.32 -1.70 -18.04
N GLU A 127 -14.82 -0.51 -17.71
CA GLU A 127 -15.32 0.49 -18.67
C GLU A 127 -14.26 0.90 -19.70
N LYS A 128 -12.98 0.89 -19.31
CA LYS A 128 -11.84 1.11 -20.23
C LYS A 128 -11.46 -0.14 -21.03
N GLY A 129 -12.22 -1.23 -20.94
CA GLY A 129 -12.00 -2.46 -21.69
C GLY A 129 -11.00 -3.43 -21.08
N TYR A 130 -10.56 -3.23 -19.84
CA TYR A 130 -9.69 -4.20 -19.15
C TYR A 130 -10.49 -5.35 -18.54
N ILE A 131 -9.94 -6.57 -18.65
CA ILE A 131 -10.50 -7.79 -18.09
C ILE A 131 -9.75 -8.13 -16.81
N ILE A 132 -10.43 -8.03 -15.67
CA ILE A 132 -9.85 -8.39 -14.37
C ILE A 132 -10.07 -9.88 -14.19
N GLN A 133 -8.98 -10.66 -14.26
CA GLN A 133 -9.00 -12.12 -14.15
C GLN A 133 -8.99 -12.61 -12.71
N SER A 134 -8.24 -11.91 -11.84
CA SER A 134 -8.17 -12.24 -10.42
C SER A 134 -7.83 -11.02 -9.57
N ILE A 135 -8.13 -11.12 -8.27
CA ILE A 135 -7.85 -10.08 -7.29
C ILE A 135 -7.22 -10.71 -6.07
N THR A 136 -6.07 -10.17 -5.62
CA THR A 136 -5.48 -10.49 -4.31
C THR A 136 -5.60 -9.27 -3.41
N CYS A 137 -6.20 -9.43 -2.22
CA CYS A 137 -6.44 -8.33 -1.30
C CYS A 137 -6.26 -8.74 0.17
N ASP A 138 -6.33 -7.79 1.09
CA ASP A 138 -6.51 -8.06 2.50
C ASP A 138 -7.91 -8.66 2.79
N GLY A 139 -8.12 -9.15 3.99
CA GLY A 139 -9.36 -9.84 4.37
C GLY A 139 -10.58 -8.93 4.61
N ARG A 140 -10.73 -7.82 3.89
CA ARG A 140 -11.94 -6.98 4.00
C ARG A 140 -13.17 -7.72 3.52
N ARG A 141 -14.12 -7.94 4.45
CA ARG A 141 -15.30 -8.80 4.21
C ARG A 141 -16.16 -8.34 3.04
N GLY A 142 -16.36 -7.04 2.88
CA GLY A 142 -17.17 -6.48 1.79
C GLY A 142 -16.51 -6.62 0.41
N LEU A 143 -15.16 -6.66 0.36
CA LEU A 143 -14.45 -6.93 -0.90
C LEU A 143 -14.54 -8.40 -1.30
N LEU A 144 -14.33 -9.32 -0.36
CA LEU A 144 -14.29 -10.75 -0.66
C LEU A 144 -15.61 -11.30 -1.20
N LYS A 145 -16.74 -10.77 -0.72
CA LYS A 145 -18.10 -11.29 -1.09
C LYS A 145 -18.64 -10.72 -2.41
N ASP A 146 -18.29 -9.50 -2.75
CA ASP A 146 -19.01 -8.71 -3.76
C ASP A 146 -18.16 -8.36 -4.99
N LEU A 147 -17.05 -9.04 -5.25
CA LEU A 147 -16.15 -8.70 -6.35
C LEU A 147 -16.54 -9.35 -7.69
N PHE A 148 -17.82 -9.22 -8.08
CA PHE A 148 -18.28 -9.45 -9.46
C PHE A 148 -17.91 -10.83 -10.02
N ASN A 149 -18.05 -11.89 -9.24
CA ASN A 149 -17.67 -13.27 -9.62
C ASN A 149 -16.22 -13.41 -10.11
N THR A 150 -15.34 -12.45 -9.75
CA THR A 150 -13.94 -12.51 -10.07
C THR A 150 -13.21 -13.37 -9.02
N PRO A 151 -12.38 -14.35 -9.41
CA PRO A 151 -11.57 -15.12 -8.50
C PRO A 151 -10.81 -14.21 -7.53
N THR A 152 -11.12 -14.30 -6.24
CA THR A 152 -10.56 -13.39 -5.22
C THR A 152 -9.80 -14.17 -4.18
N GLN A 153 -8.51 -13.87 -4.06
CA GLN A 153 -7.59 -14.45 -3.10
C GLN A 153 -7.43 -13.52 -1.90
N MET A 154 -7.70 -14.01 -0.71
CA MET A 154 -7.27 -13.33 0.52
C MET A 154 -5.78 -13.54 0.75
N CYS A 155 -5.06 -12.48 1.06
CA CYS A 155 -3.65 -12.54 1.44
C CYS A 155 -3.44 -13.50 2.63
N GLN A 156 -2.69 -14.59 2.40
CA GLN A 156 -2.39 -15.57 3.44
C GLN A 156 -1.61 -14.95 4.62
N PHE A 157 -0.72 -13.99 4.35
CA PHE A 157 0.01 -13.27 5.40
C PHE A 157 -0.94 -12.51 6.33
N HIS A 158 -1.95 -11.84 5.79
CA HIS A 158 -2.95 -11.12 6.57
C HIS A 158 -3.78 -12.06 7.44
N LEU A 159 -4.18 -13.24 6.93
CA LEU A 159 -4.86 -14.24 7.78
C LEU A 159 -3.97 -14.71 8.94
N VAL A 160 -2.70 -15.03 8.65
CA VAL A 160 -1.74 -15.39 9.71
C VAL A 160 -1.65 -14.27 10.76
N ALA A 161 -1.55 -13.02 10.31
CA ALA A 161 -1.47 -11.87 11.22
C ALA A 161 -2.75 -11.68 12.07
N ILE A 162 -3.94 -11.87 11.48
CA ILE A 162 -5.24 -11.83 12.21
C ILE A 162 -5.26 -12.89 13.32
N VAL A 163 -4.95 -14.13 12.98
CA VAL A 163 -4.96 -15.25 13.93
C VAL A 163 -3.91 -15.05 15.03
N MET A 164 -2.69 -14.66 14.65
CA MET A 164 -1.60 -14.41 15.60
C MET A 164 -1.93 -13.24 16.54
N ARG A 165 -2.63 -12.20 16.06
CA ARG A 165 -3.07 -11.07 16.88
C ARG A 165 -4.13 -11.50 17.89
N ALA A 166 -5.12 -12.31 17.48
CA ALA A 166 -6.12 -12.87 18.39
C ALA A 166 -5.50 -13.75 19.49
N LEU A 167 -4.38 -14.42 19.19
CA LEU A 167 -3.68 -15.33 20.08
C LEU A 167 -2.48 -14.69 20.82
N ARG A 168 -2.36 -13.37 20.92
CA ARG A 168 -1.20 -12.65 21.53
C ARG A 168 -1.09 -12.73 23.06
N LYS A 169 -2.08 -13.24 23.77
CA LYS A 169 -2.07 -13.28 25.24
C LYS A 169 -0.82 -13.98 25.78
N LYS A 170 -0.25 -13.45 26.88
CA LYS A 170 0.99 -13.91 27.52
C LYS A 170 0.88 -15.37 27.98
N HIS A 171 -0.26 -15.76 28.55
CA HIS A 171 -0.57 -17.13 28.98
C HIS A 171 -1.55 -17.76 27.99
N GLN A 172 -1.02 -18.59 27.11
CA GLN A 172 -1.84 -19.25 26.10
C GLN A 172 -2.18 -20.68 26.53
N SER A 173 -3.45 -21.04 26.32
CA SER A 173 -3.90 -22.42 26.43
C SER A 173 -3.15 -23.33 25.45
N TYR A 174 -3.13 -24.61 25.76
CA TYR A 174 -2.55 -25.62 24.86
C TYR A 174 -3.18 -25.56 23.46
N ALA A 175 -4.54 -25.45 23.38
CA ALA A 175 -5.26 -25.27 22.14
C ALA A 175 -4.79 -24.03 21.32
N GLY A 176 -4.54 -22.91 21.99
CA GLY A 176 -4.03 -21.71 21.34
C GLY A 176 -2.61 -21.87 20.78
N ARG A 177 -1.73 -22.59 21.51
CA ARG A 177 -0.37 -22.88 21.06
C ARG A 177 -0.37 -23.82 19.83
N GLU A 178 -1.20 -24.84 19.83
CA GLU A 178 -1.35 -25.73 18.67
C GLU A 178 -1.90 -24.98 17.45
N LEU A 179 -2.95 -24.16 17.63
CA LEU A 179 -3.50 -23.36 16.53
C LEU A 179 -2.47 -22.40 15.92
N LYS A 180 -1.58 -21.81 16.76
CA LYS A 180 -0.44 -21.02 16.26
C LYS A 180 0.53 -21.82 15.39
N LYS A 181 0.79 -23.08 15.76
CA LYS A 181 1.66 -23.96 14.94
C LYS A 181 0.98 -24.23 13.58
N ILE A 182 -0.30 -24.58 13.61
CA ILE A 182 -1.07 -24.88 12.39
C ILE A 182 -1.12 -23.69 11.45
N ILE A 183 -1.48 -22.49 11.93
CA ILE A 183 -1.61 -21.31 11.04
C ILE A 183 -0.27 -20.93 10.37
N LYS A 184 0.88 -21.21 11.00
CA LYS A 184 2.19 -20.97 10.41
C LYS A 184 2.48 -21.89 9.22
N THR A 185 1.83 -23.06 9.12
CA THR A 185 1.98 -23.98 7.98
C THR A 185 1.15 -23.58 6.78
N LEU A 186 0.30 -22.54 6.87
CA LEU A 186 -0.60 -22.12 5.80
C LEU A 186 0.12 -21.91 4.45
N LYS A 187 1.32 -21.33 4.48
CA LYS A 187 2.09 -21.03 3.25
C LYS A 187 2.57 -22.27 2.48
N THR A 188 2.76 -23.37 3.19
CA THR A 188 3.34 -24.62 2.66
C THR A 188 2.35 -25.76 2.56
N SER A 189 1.16 -25.62 3.13
CA SER A 189 0.11 -26.63 3.08
C SER A 189 -0.80 -26.40 1.87
N SER A 190 -1.25 -27.49 1.24
CA SER A 190 -2.37 -27.47 0.31
C SER A 190 -3.69 -27.19 1.03
N LYS A 191 -4.75 -26.86 0.26
CA LYS A 191 -6.11 -26.65 0.78
C LYS A 191 -6.59 -27.82 1.65
N ASN A 192 -6.42 -29.06 1.14
CA ASN A 192 -6.87 -30.26 1.84
C ASN A 192 -6.05 -30.54 3.11
N GLU A 193 -4.73 -30.44 3.04
CA GLU A 193 -3.87 -30.63 4.23
C GLU A 193 -4.18 -29.62 5.33
N PHE A 194 -4.35 -28.36 4.97
CA PHE A 194 -4.68 -27.33 5.94
C PHE A 194 -6.05 -27.55 6.55
N TYR A 195 -7.03 -27.97 5.74
CA TYR A 195 -8.36 -28.33 6.23
C TYR A 195 -8.29 -29.47 7.26
N LEU A 196 -7.60 -30.55 6.96
CA LEU A 196 -7.48 -31.70 7.84
C LEU A 196 -6.80 -31.32 9.18
N LYS A 197 -5.76 -30.50 9.15
CA LYS A 197 -5.10 -29.98 10.36
C LYS A 197 -6.07 -29.17 11.23
N ILE A 198 -6.84 -28.27 10.63
CA ILE A 198 -7.83 -27.44 11.35
C ILE A 198 -8.99 -28.30 11.89
N TYR A 199 -9.47 -29.25 11.09
CA TYR A 199 -10.53 -30.16 11.48
C TYR A 199 -10.12 -31.03 12.68
N ALA A 200 -8.95 -31.68 12.61
CA ALA A 200 -8.41 -32.49 13.70
C ALA A 200 -8.20 -31.67 14.98
N TRP A 201 -7.64 -30.47 14.86
CA TRP A 201 -7.48 -29.53 15.97
C TRP A 201 -8.84 -29.17 16.60
N LYS A 202 -9.84 -28.84 15.78
CA LYS A 202 -11.18 -28.48 16.27
C LYS A 202 -11.85 -29.64 16.99
N LYS A 203 -11.76 -30.87 16.45
CA LYS A 203 -12.30 -32.09 17.06
C LYS A 203 -11.63 -32.34 18.43
N LYS A 204 -10.30 -32.27 18.50
CA LYS A 204 -9.50 -32.45 19.70
C LYS A 204 -9.86 -31.47 20.83
N HIS A 205 -10.13 -30.22 20.48
CA HIS A 205 -10.38 -29.13 21.44
C HIS A 205 -11.83 -28.71 21.56
N GLN A 206 -12.77 -29.55 21.13
CA GLN A 206 -14.19 -29.18 21.06
C GLN A 206 -14.76 -28.85 22.45
N ALA A 207 -14.47 -29.67 23.48
CA ALA A 207 -14.91 -29.43 24.86
C ALA A 207 -14.38 -28.08 25.38
N PHE A 208 -13.08 -27.84 25.24
CA PHE A 208 -12.42 -26.57 25.60
C PHE A 208 -13.04 -25.37 24.90
N LEU A 209 -13.32 -25.47 23.61
CA LEU A 209 -13.92 -24.38 22.84
C LEU A 209 -15.36 -24.08 23.26
N ASN A 210 -16.08 -25.07 23.80
CA ASN A 210 -17.48 -24.92 24.22
C ASN A 210 -17.64 -24.54 25.69
N GLU A 211 -16.57 -24.46 26.44
CA GLU A 211 -16.57 -24.08 27.85
C GLU A 211 -17.15 -22.68 28.05
N ARG A 212 -18.12 -22.58 28.98
CA ARG A 212 -18.81 -21.33 29.32
C ARG A 212 -18.25 -20.74 30.61
N SER A 213 -18.44 -19.43 30.76
CA SER A 213 -18.13 -18.74 32.01
C SER A 213 -19.08 -19.19 33.11
N ASP A 214 -18.56 -19.28 34.36
CA ASP A 214 -19.36 -19.62 35.53
C ASP A 214 -20.27 -18.46 35.97
N LYS A 215 -20.02 -17.25 35.48
CA LYS A 215 -20.81 -16.06 35.77
C LYS A 215 -21.52 -15.54 34.51
N PRO A 216 -22.81 -15.19 34.60
CA PRO A 216 -23.51 -14.54 33.48
C PRO A 216 -22.97 -13.13 33.24
N ASN A 217 -23.13 -12.63 32.03
CA ASN A 217 -22.88 -11.21 31.69
C ASN A 217 -24.10 -10.35 32.11
N GLU A 218 -24.01 -9.03 31.94
CA GLU A 218 -25.08 -8.06 32.23
C GLU A 218 -26.44 -8.38 31.58
N LYS A 219 -26.47 -9.21 30.54
CA LYS A 219 -27.66 -9.67 29.83
C LYS A 219 -28.11 -11.07 30.25
N GLY A 220 -27.62 -11.60 31.37
CA GLY A 220 -27.96 -12.93 31.87
C GLY A 220 -27.40 -14.11 31.06
N LYS A 221 -26.51 -13.87 30.07
CA LYS A 221 -25.96 -14.93 29.22
C LYS A 221 -24.59 -15.39 29.73
N TYR A 222 -24.32 -16.68 29.69
CA TYR A 222 -23.01 -17.26 30.00
C TYR A 222 -22.08 -17.20 28.79
N PRO A 223 -21.12 -16.28 28.72
CA PRO A 223 -20.22 -16.15 27.58
C PRO A 223 -19.19 -17.28 27.54
N TYR A 224 -18.63 -17.56 26.36
CA TYR A 224 -17.55 -18.53 26.23
C TYR A 224 -16.29 -18.05 26.96
N LYS A 225 -15.61 -18.93 27.70
CA LYS A 225 -14.35 -18.66 28.43
C LYS A 225 -13.20 -18.32 27.47
N HIS A 226 -13.07 -19.08 26.39
CA HIS A 226 -11.91 -19.03 25.50
C HIS A 226 -12.13 -18.17 24.25
N ARG A 227 -12.60 -16.92 24.43
CA ARG A 227 -13.03 -16.01 23.36
C ARG A 227 -11.95 -15.78 22.30
N SER A 228 -10.66 -15.61 22.71
CA SER A 228 -9.56 -15.34 21.78
C SER A 228 -9.28 -16.51 20.85
N VAL A 229 -9.27 -17.74 21.36
CA VAL A 229 -9.05 -18.95 20.57
C VAL A 229 -10.22 -19.21 19.63
N ARG A 230 -11.46 -19.00 20.12
CA ARG A 230 -12.67 -19.08 19.29
C ARG A 230 -12.69 -18.05 18.18
N SER A 231 -12.30 -16.81 18.47
CA SER A 231 -12.20 -15.74 17.47
C SER A 231 -11.16 -16.08 16.39
N ALA A 232 -10.01 -16.60 16.77
CA ALA A 232 -8.98 -17.06 15.85
C ALA A 232 -9.50 -18.18 14.93
N ALA A 233 -10.16 -19.19 15.50
CA ALA A 233 -10.75 -20.29 14.74
C ALA A 233 -11.90 -19.82 13.82
N ALA A 234 -12.73 -18.91 14.29
CA ALA A 234 -13.79 -18.29 13.49
C ALA A 234 -13.24 -17.50 12.30
N SER A 235 -12.11 -16.77 12.48
CA SER A 235 -11.45 -16.08 11.39
C SER A 235 -10.92 -17.04 10.32
N ILE A 236 -10.31 -18.16 10.74
CA ILE A 236 -9.85 -19.19 9.78
C ILE A 236 -11.04 -19.74 8.99
N LYS A 237 -12.13 -20.12 9.68
CA LYS A 237 -13.34 -20.63 9.02
C LYS A 237 -13.94 -19.61 8.03
N HIS A 238 -13.97 -18.32 8.42
CA HIS A 238 -14.57 -17.27 7.60
C HIS A 238 -13.81 -17.05 6.28
N TYR A 239 -12.45 -17.13 6.33
CA TYR A 239 -11.62 -16.84 5.17
C TYR A 239 -11.19 -18.07 4.39
N TYR A 240 -11.57 -19.26 4.85
CA TYR A 240 -11.09 -20.52 4.29
C TYR A 240 -11.27 -20.63 2.77
N GLU A 241 -12.41 -20.25 2.24
CA GLU A 241 -12.71 -20.33 0.80
C GLU A 241 -11.89 -19.35 -0.04
N TYR A 242 -11.39 -18.28 0.57
CA TYR A 242 -10.65 -17.22 -0.13
C TYR A 242 -9.12 -17.35 -0.04
N ILE A 243 -8.61 -18.19 0.86
CA ILE A 243 -7.15 -18.30 1.07
C ILE A 243 -6.46 -19.32 0.16
N PHE A 244 -7.24 -20.10 -0.58
CA PHE A 244 -6.75 -21.11 -1.52
C PHE A 244 -7.30 -20.93 -2.95
N THR A 245 -7.84 -19.77 -3.27
CA THR A 245 -8.35 -19.46 -4.62
C THR A 245 -7.28 -19.71 -5.71
N TYR A 246 -6.00 -19.48 -5.39
CA TYR A 246 -4.89 -19.76 -6.30
C TYR A 246 -4.75 -21.26 -6.69
N GLU A 247 -5.24 -22.18 -5.86
CA GLU A 247 -5.24 -23.61 -6.18
C GLU A 247 -6.43 -23.99 -7.09
N GLU A 248 -7.52 -23.25 -7.02
CA GLU A 248 -8.74 -23.47 -7.81
C GLU A 248 -8.57 -22.94 -9.25
N TYR A 249 -7.69 -21.97 -9.47
CA TYR A 249 -7.42 -21.32 -10.76
C TYR A 249 -5.91 -21.27 -11.04
N PRO A 250 -5.24 -22.42 -11.21
CA PRO A 250 -3.79 -22.50 -11.38
C PRO A 250 -3.30 -21.76 -12.63
N GLU A 251 -4.12 -21.72 -13.70
CA GLU A 251 -3.82 -21.04 -14.96
C GLU A 251 -3.70 -19.52 -14.80
N LEU A 252 -4.34 -18.93 -13.80
CA LEU A 252 -4.30 -17.49 -13.56
C LEU A 252 -3.03 -17.04 -12.83
N ASN A 253 -2.27 -17.96 -12.21
CA ASN A 253 -1.08 -17.66 -11.41
C ASN A 253 -1.36 -16.58 -10.34
N ILE A 254 -2.43 -16.78 -9.57
CA ILE A 254 -2.89 -15.83 -8.55
C ILE A 254 -1.87 -15.72 -7.41
N GLU A 255 -1.48 -14.50 -7.06
CA GLU A 255 -0.56 -14.27 -5.94
C GLU A 255 -1.21 -14.62 -4.59
N LYS A 256 -0.50 -15.39 -3.77
CA LYS A 256 -0.96 -15.82 -2.42
C LYS A 256 -0.95 -14.69 -1.40
N THR A 257 -0.19 -13.63 -1.66
CA THR A 257 0.06 -12.54 -0.71
C THR A 257 0.08 -11.17 -1.38
N THR A 258 -0.06 -10.12 -0.56
CA THR A 258 0.07 -8.72 -0.98
C THR A 258 1.50 -8.19 -0.86
N ASN A 259 2.52 -9.05 -0.68
CA ASN A 259 3.90 -8.63 -0.40
C ASN A 259 4.48 -7.66 -1.44
N ARG A 260 4.10 -7.81 -2.73
CA ARG A 260 4.59 -6.93 -3.80
C ARG A 260 4.13 -5.49 -3.61
N ILE A 261 2.86 -5.29 -3.27
CA ILE A 261 2.32 -3.94 -3.02
C ILE A 261 2.81 -3.38 -1.67
N GLU A 262 3.01 -4.23 -0.66
CA GLU A 262 3.64 -3.84 0.61
C GLU A 262 5.08 -3.36 0.40
N GLY A 263 5.84 -4.04 -0.47
CA GLY A 263 7.18 -3.62 -0.90
C GLY A 263 7.18 -2.24 -1.57
N LEU A 264 6.21 -2.00 -2.46
CA LEU A 264 6.00 -0.69 -3.09
C LEU A 264 5.70 0.40 -2.06
N PHE A 265 4.84 0.10 -1.08
CA PHE A 265 4.51 1.04 0.00
C PHE A 265 5.71 1.33 0.91
N LYS A 266 6.54 0.33 1.18
CA LYS A 266 7.78 0.50 1.93
C LYS A 266 8.73 1.44 1.18
N GLU A 267 8.98 1.20 -0.12
CA GLU A 267 9.81 2.06 -0.95
C GLU A 267 9.30 3.51 -0.95
N LEU A 268 7.99 3.71 -1.12
CA LEU A 268 7.35 5.02 -1.09
C LEU A 268 7.58 5.74 0.25
N LYS A 269 7.36 5.04 1.37
CA LYS A 269 7.55 5.61 2.72
C LYS A 269 9.01 5.94 2.99
N ASP A 270 9.94 5.09 2.55
CA ASP A 270 11.39 5.32 2.70
C ASP A 270 11.87 6.53 1.89
N LYS A 271 11.28 6.78 0.70
CA LYS A 271 11.56 7.98 -0.08
C LYS A 271 10.94 9.25 0.53
N LEU A 272 9.79 9.13 1.19
CA LEU A 272 9.14 10.26 1.86
C LEU A 272 9.78 10.64 3.20
N ARG A 273 10.45 9.71 3.87
CA ARG A 273 11.00 9.90 5.22
C ARG A 273 11.91 11.14 5.36
N PRO A 274 12.83 11.45 4.43
CA PRO A 274 13.66 12.66 4.51
C PRO A 274 12.86 13.97 4.37
N HIS A 275 11.63 13.90 3.93
CA HIS A 275 10.78 15.05 3.58
C HIS A 275 9.66 15.28 4.61
N SER A 276 9.95 15.15 5.90
CA SER A 276 8.97 15.26 6.99
C SER A 276 8.21 16.60 7.02
N GLY A 277 8.82 17.69 6.58
CA GLY A 277 8.23 19.05 6.52
C GLY A 277 7.36 19.34 5.30
N LEU A 278 7.03 18.33 4.46
CA LEU A 278 6.14 18.55 3.32
C LEU A 278 4.72 18.91 3.77
N THR A 279 4.15 19.95 3.14
CA THR A 279 2.71 20.21 3.25
C THR A 279 1.92 19.04 2.68
N ARG A 280 0.67 18.87 3.12
CA ARG A 280 -0.22 17.81 2.60
C ARG A 280 -0.30 17.80 1.06
N LYS A 281 -0.46 18.98 0.45
CA LYS A 281 -0.50 19.12 -1.02
C LYS A 281 0.76 18.57 -1.69
N HIS A 282 1.93 18.97 -1.23
CA HIS A 282 3.21 18.53 -1.80
C HIS A 282 3.48 17.05 -1.53
N LYS A 283 3.07 16.53 -0.38
CA LYS A 283 3.14 15.09 -0.10
C LYS A 283 2.28 14.27 -1.05
N ILE A 284 1.06 14.72 -1.34
CA ILE A 284 0.17 14.07 -2.32
C ILE A 284 0.79 14.10 -3.72
N LEU A 285 1.32 15.23 -4.16
CA LEU A 285 1.99 15.35 -5.46
C LEU A 285 3.20 14.41 -5.56
N PHE A 286 4.00 14.32 -4.50
CA PHE A 286 5.12 13.39 -4.45
C PHE A 286 4.67 11.93 -4.60
N ILE A 287 3.63 11.53 -3.86
CA ILE A 287 3.08 10.17 -3.87
C ILE A 287 2.55 9.84 -5.27
N GLN A 288 1.78 10.76 -5.88
CA GLN A 288 1.22 10.56 -7.21
C GLN A 288 2.33 10.42 -8.27
N ASP A 289 3.34 11.30 -8.26
CA ASP A 289 4.46 11.22 -9.20
C ASP A 289 5.28 9.92 -9.01
N PHE A 290 5.51 9.50 -7.76
CA PHE A 290 6.18 8.23 -7.48
C PHE A 290 5.40 7.03 -8.06
N LEU A 291 4.08 6.98 -7.81
CA LEU A 291 3.23 5.88 -8.29
C LEU A 291 3.10 5.89 -9.81
N ASN A 292 2.97 7.08 -10.41
CA ASN A 292 2.90 7.23 -11.87
C ASN A 292 4.19 6.76 -12.56
N LYS A 293 5.37 7.00 -11.97
CA LYS A 293 6.65 6.47 -12.47
C LYS A 293 6.77 4.95 -12.39
N LYS A 294 5.94 4.31 -11.56
CA LYS A 294 5.85 2.85 -11.48
C LYS A 294 4.77 2.27 -12.41
N SER A 295 4.09 3.08 -13.22
CA SER A 295 3.19 2.62 -14.29
C SER A 295 3.97 2.17 -15.54
N TRP A 296 3.30 1.87 -16.61
CA TRP A 296 3.90 1.40 -17.87
C TRP A 296 4.74 2.45 -18.59
#